data_c6205f4115f979b8e3cf4f60d8b38c4a
#
_entry.id   c6205f4115f979b8e3cf4f60d8b38c4a
#
_cell.length_a   1.000
_cell.length_b   1.000
_cell.length_c   1.000
_cell.angle_alpha   90.00
_cell.angle_beta   90.00
_cell.angle_gamma   90.00
#
_symmetry.space_group_name_H-M   'P 1'
#
loop_
_entity.id
_entity.type
_entity.pdbx_description
1 polymer ?
#
loop_
_entity_poly.entity_id
_entity_poly.type
_entity_poly.pdbx_seq_one_letter_code
_entity_poly.pdbx_strand_id
1 'polypeptide(L)'
;MAQDRDRPSQADQHNERGIELADRGWLEEAEKEFQKAIALDPASAHPLENLAMLHARRKRWREALLAHLKAVEVEPESPGARFTLASFLATHGLEMAEAEYREAIAADPEHAEAHLELGLALADMGRAEDGLKELAVAVRLAPEDPVARHELASLLMDEGDYRTAIGHLREAARLEPESFEIHLDLGLCYAQKGFYAEAERAYGKARAIRPDDAVVNYDLASLYAQWGRPADALEPLRKALESDREKVRTWLSSDPVFDAMRGSDAFDQLVAG
;
A
#
# COMPACT_ATOMS: atom_id res chain seq x y z
N MET A 1 22.01 52.35 -22.32
CA MET A 1 22.47 50.99 -21.92
C MET A 1 21.42 50.33 -21.02
N ALA A 2 20.23 50.08 -21.50
CA ALA A 2 19.13 49.44 -20.74
C ALA A 2 18.25 48.50 -21.59
N GLN A 3 18.71 48.01 -22.74
CA GLN A 3 17.90 47.22 -23.66
C GLN A 3 18.43 45.79 -23.90
N ASP A 4 19.45 45.32 -23.14
CA ASP A 4 20.06 44.00 -23.37
C ASP A 4 19.75 42.98 -22.24
N ARG A 5 18.85 43.33 -21.29
CA ARG A 5 18.46 42.43 -20.17
C ARG A 5 17.26 41.51 -20.46
N ASP A 6 16.58 41.67 -21.60
CA ASP A 6 15.34 40.95 -21.91
C ASP A 6 15.49 39.89 -23.03
N ARG A 7 16.70 39.58 -23.48
CA ARG A 7 16.85 38.45 -24.45
C ARG A 7 17.09 37.17 -23.66
N PRO A 8 16.23 36.14 -23.91
CA PRO A 8 16.47 34.82 -23.30
C PRO A 8 17.87 34.32 -23.64
N SER A 9 18.54 33.72 -22.69
CA SER A 9 19.86 33.10 -22.90
C SER A 9 19.77 31.99 -23.96
N GLN A 10 20.91 31.58 -24.51
CA GLN A 10 20.88 30.42 -25.41
C GLN A 10 20.40 29.16 -24.69
N ALA A 11 20.67 29.01 -23.39
CA ALA A 11 20.15 27.93 -22.60
C ALA A 11 18.61 27.97 -22.50
N ASP A 12 18.03 29.16 -22.23
CA ASP A 12 16.58 29.33 -22.18
C ASP A 12 15.92 29.00 -23.53
N GLN A 13 16.51 29.46 -24.64
CA GLN A 13 16.01 29.17 -25.99
C GLN A 13 15.99 27.66 -26.29
N HIS A 14 17.04 26.92 -25.89
CA HIS A 14 17.05 25.47 -26.04
C HIS A 14 16.04 24.81 -25.12
N ASN A 15 15.87 25.29 -23.90
CA ASN A 15 14.87 24.77 -22.97
C ASN A 15 13.44 24.97 -23.52
N GLU A 16 13.10 26.19 -23.96
CA GLU A 16 11.78 26.49 -24.57
C GLU A 16 11.52 25.61 -25.80
N ARG A 17 12.54 25.47 -26.66
CA ARG A 17 12.41 24.59 -27.84
C ARG A 17 12.22 23.13 -27.45
N GLY A 18 12.86 22.66 -26.40
CA GLY A 18 12.67 21.32 -25.84
C GLY A 18 11.23 21.10 -25.40
N ILE A 19 10.63 22.07 -24.69
CA ILE A 19 9.21 22.04 -24.28
C ILE A 19 8.30 21.95 -25.52
N GLU A 20 8.47 22.83 -26.51
CA GLU A 20 7.66 22.80 -27.73
C GLU A 20 7.73 21.45 -28.46
N LEU A 21 8.91 20.85 -28.52
CA LEU A 21 9.10 19.53 -29.15
C LEU A 21 8.43 18.41 -28.35
N ALA A 22 8.54 18.46 -27.03
CA ALA A 22 7.89 17.49 -26.14
C ALA A 22 6.36 17.55 -26.25
N ASP A 23 5.78 18.75 -26.37
CA ASP A 23 4.33 18.96 -26.54
C ASP A 23 3.83 18.42 -27.90
N ARG A 24 4.65 18.47 -28.91
CA ARG A 24 4.38 17.85 -30.23
C ARG A 24 4.61 16.35 -30.28
N GLY A 25 5.11 15.75 -29.19
CA GLY A 25 5.42 14.32 -29.10
C GLY A 25 6.77 13.92 -29.70
N TRP A 26 7.63 14.88 -30.07
CA TRP A 26 8.97 14.63 -30.62
C TRP A 26 9.97 14.51 -29.46
N LEU A 27 9.85 13.39 -28.74
CA LEU A 27 10.51 13.22 -27.44
C LEU A 27 12.04 13.07 -27.55
N GLU A 28 12.55 12.47 -28.61
CA GLU A 28 14.00 12.33 -28.84
C GLU A 28 14.67 13.67 -29.16
N GLU A 29 14.00 14.53 -29.91
CA GLU A 29 14.47 15.86 -30.26
C GLU A 29 14.40 16.78 -29.03
N ALA A 30 13.31 16.67 -28.24
CA ALA A 30 13.18 17.40 -26.99
C ALA A 30 14.30 17.07 -26.01
N GLU A 31 14.63 15.79 -25.84
CA GLU A 31 15.74 15.34 -25.00
C GLU A 31 17.07 15.99 -25.38
N LYS A 32 17.37 16.05 -26.67
CA LYS A 32 18.59 16.71 -27.16
C LYS A 32 18.62 18.21 -26.87
N GLU A 33 17.48 18.87 -27.00
CA GLU A 33 17.41 20.31 -26.71
C GLU A 33 17.55 20.59 -25.20
N PHE A 34 16.92 19.80 -24.32
CA PHE A 34 17.15 19.91 -22.88
C PHE A 34 18.62 19.65 -22.49
N GLN A 35 19.26 18.64 -23.08
CA GLN A 35 20.68 18.37 -22.86
C GLN A 35 21.59 19.52 -23.29
N LYS A 36 21.27 20.22 -24.40
CA LYS A 36 22.00 21.43 -24.81
C LYS A 36 21.79 22.57 -23.82
N ALA A 37 20.56 22.77 -23.34
CA ALA A 37 20.28 23.77 -22.33
C ALA A 37 21.09 23.52 -21.05
N ILE A 38 21.12 22.28 -20.56
CA ILE A 38 21.92 21.86 -19.39
C ILE A 38 23.43 22.07 -19.62
N ALA A 39 23.92 21.79 -20.83
CA ALA A 39 25.33 21.99 -21.16
C ALA A 39 25.74 23.48 -21.20
N LEU A 40 24.81 24.36 -21.61
CA LEU A 40 25.03 25.80 -21.68
C LEU A 40 24.90 26.49 -20.32
N ASP A 41 23.97 26.03 -19.48
CA ASP A 41 23.77 26.52 -18.11
C ASP A 41 23.56 25.32 -17.15
N PRO A 42 24.65 24.74 -16.62
CA PRO A 42 24.57 23.63 -15.68
C PRO A 42 24.03 24.02 -14.30
N ALA A 43 23.89 25.32 -14.03
CA ALA A 43 23.41 25.84 -12.75
C ALA A 43 21.89 26.08 -12.71
N SER A 44 21.19 25.86 -13.82
CA SER A 44 19.72 25.98 -13.87
C SER A 44 19.04 24.64 -13.63
N ALA A 45 18.09 24.61 -12.70
CA ALA A 45 17.26 23.44 -12.42
C ALA A 45 16.19 23.19 -13.50
N HIS A 46 15.66 24.22 -14.16
CA HIS A 46 14.52 24.12 -15.07
C HIS A 46 14.71 23.11 -16.22
N PRO A 47 15.83 23.11 -16.96
CA PRO A 47 16.04 22.13 -18.02
C PRO A 47 16.16 20.68 -17.49
N LEU A 48 16.67 20.52 -16.24
CA LEU A 48 16.75 19.22 -15.57
C LEU A 48 15.36 18.70 -15.19
N GLU A 49 14.49 19.57 -14.67
CA GLU A 49 13.09 19.24 -14.34
C GLU A 49 12.32 18.83 -15.60
N ASN A 50 12.47 19.57 -16.71
CA ASN A 50 11.83 19.25 -17.97
C ASN A 50 12.35 17.91 -18.56
N LEU A 51 13.65 17.65 -18.44
CA LEU A 51 14.25 16.38 -18.84
C LEU A 51 13.73 15.21 -17.96
N ALA A 52 13.57 15.44 -16.65
CA ALA A 52 13.00 14.46 -15.74
C ALA A 52 11.56 14.10 -16.14
N MET A 53 10.71 15.10 -16.39
CA MET A 53 9.33 14.89 -16.85
C MET A 53 9.29 14.15 -18.20
N LEU A 54 10.21 14.47 -19.12
CA LEU A 54 10.35 13.75 -20.40
C LEU A 54 10.67 12.26 -20.18
N HIS A 55 11.62 11.96 -19.30
CA HIS A 55 11.98 10.60 -18.96
C HIS A 55 10.80 9.85 -18.31
N ALA A 56 10.07 10.49 -17.40
CA ALA A 56 8.87 9.93 -16.77
C ALA A 56 7.79 9.58 -17.82
N ARG A 57 7.49 10.47 -18.78
CA ARG A 57 6.57 10.20 -19.91
C ARG A 57 6.98 8.98 -20.74
N ARG A 58 8.29 8.68 -20.81
CA ARG A 58 8.86 7.51 -21.52
C ARG A 58 9.01 6.29 -20.60
N LYS A 59 8.54 6.35 -19.36
CA LYS A 59 8.67 5.31 -18.32
C LYS A 59 10.14 4.96 -18.01
N ARG A 60 11.05 5.89 -18.23
CA ARG A 60 12.47 5.77 -17.86
C ARG A 60 12.63 6.33 -16.43
N TRP A 61 12.13 5.58 -15.46
CA TRP A 61 11.96 6.02 -14.07
C TRP A 61 13.27 6.39 -13.39
N ARG A 62 14.32 5.59 -13.62
CA ARG A 62 15.65 5.82 -13.04
C ARG A 62 16.26 7.11 -13.56
N GLU A 63 16.21 7.36 -14.87
CA GLU A 63 16.70 8.59 -15.48
C GLU A 63 15.88 9.80 -15.02
N ALA A 64 14.58 9.64 -14.87
CA ALA A 64 13.72 10.69 -14.33
C ALA A 64 14.12 11.06 -12.90
N LEU A 65 14.30 10.07 -12.02
CA LEU A 65 14.76 10.31 -10.66
C LEU A 65 16.09 11.01 -10.59
N LEU A 66 17.08 10.54 -11.37
CA LEU A 66 18.42 11.14 -11.41
C LEU A 66 18.37 12.60 -11.86
N ALA A 67 17.53 12.94 -12.84
CA ALA A 67 17.36 14.30 -13.32
C ALA A 67 16.68 15.19 -12.26
N HIS A 68 15.66 14.72 -11.55
CA HIS A 68 15.05 15.44 -10.42
C HIS A 68 16.03 15.66 -9.26
N LEU A 69 16.79 14.62 -8.88
CA LEU A 69 17.82 14.76 -7.83
C LEU A 69 18.88 15.79 -8.20
N LYS A 70 19.29 15.79 -9.50
CA LYS A 70 20.25 16.77 -10.00
C LYS A 70 19.69 18.19 -10.00
N ALA A 71 18.41 18.38 -10.30
CA ALA A 71 17.74 19.69 -10.20
C ALA A 71 17.79 20.23 -8.76
N VAL A 72 17.50 19.39 -7.76
CA VAL A 72 17.58 19.76 -6.34
C VAL A 72 19.04 20.00 -5.90
N GLU A 73 20.02 19.25 -6.43
CA GLU A 73 21.44 19.49 -6.12
C GLU A 73 21.91 20.84 -6.64
N VAL A 74 21.46 21.23 -7.84
CA VAL A 74 21.83 22.49 -8.50
C VAL A 74 21.19 23.70 -7.80
N GLU A 75 19.92 23.60 -7.45
CA GLU A 75 19.16 24.64 -6.75
C GLU A 75 18.56 24.10 -5.44
N PRO A 76 19.37 23.93 -4.36
CA PRO A 76 18.90 23.29 -3.12
C PRO A 76 17.76 24.04 -2.41
N GLU A 77 17.69 25.35 -2.59
CA GLU A 77 16.67 26.23 -1.98
C GLU A 77 15.46 26.45 -2.90
N SER A 78 15.42 25.84 -4.08
CA SER A 78 14.29 25.96 -5.01
C SER A 78 13.09 25.17 -4.48
N PRO A 79 11.96 25.83 -4.11
CA PRO A 79 10.73 25.13 -3.75
C PRO A 79 10.18 24.30 -4.91
N GLY A 80 10.36 24.77 -6.16
CA GLY A 80 9.93 24.11 -7.38
C GLY A 80 10.62 22.77 -7.57
N ALA A 81 11.95 22.73 -7.55
CA ALA A 81 12.73 21.51 -7.73
C ALA A 81 12.40 20.44 -6.65
N ARG A 82 12.23 20.85 -5.39
CA ARG A 82 11.81 19.96 -4.31
C ARG A 82 10.38 19.45 -4.51
N PHE A 83 9.47 20.32 -4.94
CA PHE A 83 8.08 19.95 -5.20
C PHE A 83 7.96 18.94 -6.36
N THR A 84 8.66 19.18 -7.48
CA THR A 84 8.62 18.28 -8.64
C THR A 84 9.21 16.89 -8.31
N LEU A 85 10.31 16.85 -7.54
CA LEU A 85 10.86 15.59 -7.03
C LEU A 85 9.87 14.86 -6.11
N ALA A 86 9.28 15.56 -5.15
CA ALA A 86 8.31 14.96 -4.22
C ALA A 86 7.07 14.43 -4.96
N SER A 87 6.56 15.20 -5.93
CA SER A 87 5.42 14.81 -6.76
C SER A 87 5.75 13.57 -7.63
N PHE A 88 6.96 13.51 -8.20
CA PHE A 88 7.42 12.36 -8.94
C PHE A 88 7.49 11.10 -8.08
N LEU A 89 8.09 11.17 -6.89
CA LEU A 89 8.18 10.05 -5.96
C LEU A 89 6.81 9.60 -5.46
N ALA A 90 5.91 10.54 -5.17
CA ALA A 90 4.55 10.22 -4.75
C ALA A 90 3.73 9.53 -5.84
N THR A 91 4.03 9.82 -7.12
CA THR A 91 3.26 9.30 -8.26
C THR A 91 3.84 8.00 -8.82
N HIS A 92 5.16 7.83 -8.76
CA HIS A 92 5.87 6.76 -9.48
C HIS A 92 6.77 5.89 -8.60
N GLY A 93 6.65 6.04 -7.27
CA GLY A 93 7.50 5.28 -6.34
C GLY A 93 7.31 3.77 -6.47
N LEU A 94 6.08 3.31 -6.67
CA LEU A 94 5.77 1.89 -6.82
C LEU A 94 6.30 1.33 -8.15
N GLU A 95 6.17 2.07 -9.27
CA GLU A 95 6.71 1.64 -10.57
C GLU A 95 8.23 1.56 -10.56
N MET A 96 8.89 2.44 -9.80
CA MET A 96 10.34 2.38 -9.61
C MET A 96 10.73 1.16 -8.79
N ALA A 97 10.02 0.89 -7.70
CA ALA A 97 10.25 -0.29 -6.86
C ALA A 97 10.04 -1.58 -7.68
N GLU A 98 8.95 -1.65 -8.47
CA GLU A 98 8.68 -2.77 -9.39
C GLU A 98 9.87 -3.02 -10.32
N ALA A 99 10.44 -1.97 -10.93
CA ALA A 99 11.56 -2.10 -11.85
C ALA A 99 12.81 -2.67 -11.16
N GLU A 100 13.15 -2.16 -9.96
CA GLU A 100 14.34 -2.61 -9.23
C GLU A 100 14.14 -4.04 -8.66
N TYR A 101 12.93 -4.40 -8.19
CA TYR A 101 12.65 -5.78 -7.77
C TYR A 101 12.76 -6.77 -8.94
N ARG A 102 12.31 -6.41 -10.14
CA ARG A 102 12.47 -7.24 -11.33
C ARG A 102 13.92 -7.41 -11.74
N GLU A 103 14.74 -6.38 -11.62
CA GLU A 103 16.18 -6.48 -11.84
C GLU A 103 16.85 -7.40 -10.79
N ALA A 104 16.44 -7.31 -9.54
CA ALA A 104 16.90 -8.22 -8.48
C ALA A 104 16.56 -9.69 -8.80
N ILE A 105 15.30 -9.96 -9.20
CA ILE A 105 14.83 -11.29 -9.60
C ILE A 105 15.55 -11.78 -10.86
N ALA A 106 15.85 -10.88 -11.83
CA ALA A 106 16.60 -11.25 -13.03
C ALA A 106 18.05 -11.67 -12.68
N ALA A 107 18.65 -11.03 -11.67
CA ALA A 107 19.98 -11.38 -11.17
C ALA A 107 19.97 -12.66 -10.31
N ASP A 108 18.93 -12.85 -9.49
CA ASP A 108 18.73 -14.04 -8.66
C ASP A 108 17.24 -14.45 -8.66
N PRO A 109 16.84 -15.41 -9.50
CA PRO A 109 15.45 -15.88 -9.57
C PRO A 109 14.95 -16.63 -8.31
N GLU A 110 15.84 -16.97 -7.37
CA GLU A 110 15.48 -17.61 -6.11
C GLU A 110 15.47 -16.62 -4.92
N HIS A 111 15.53 -15.31 -5.19
CA HIS A 111 15.48 -14.28 -4.17
C HIS A 111 14.04 -14.11 -3.64
N ALA A 112 13.69 -14.86 -2.61
CA ALA A 112 12.32 -14.91 -2.06
C ALA A 112 11.78 -13.53 -1.63
N GLU A 113 12.62 -12.71 -0.97
CA GLU A 113 12.25 -11.38 -0.51
C GLU A 113 11.94 -10.42 -1.67
N ALA A 114 12.68 -10.51 -2.79
CA ALA A 114 12.39 -9.70 -3.96
C ALA A 114 11.03 -10.07 -4.60
N HIS A 115 10.66 -11.35 -4.60
CA HIS A 115 9.34 -11.78 -5.02
C HIS A 115 8.24 -11.33 -4.06
N LEU A 116 8.49 -11.36 -2.75
CA LEU A 116 7.56 -10.85 -1.74
C LEU A 116 7.27 -9.37 -1.96
N GLU A 117 8.32 -8.55 -2.01
CA GLU A 117 8.20 -7.10 -2.16
C GLU A 117 7.61 -6.70 -3.53
N LEU A 118 7.97 -7.42 -4.61
CA LEU A 118 7.34 -7.22 -5.91
C LEU A 118 5.84 -7.54 -5.86
N GLY A 119 5.46 -8.60 -5.18
CA GLY A 119 4.07 -9.01 -5.02
C GLY A 119 3.24 -7.94 -4.30
N LEU A 120 3.77 -7.37 -3.21
CA LEU A 120 3.14 -6.28 -2.46
C LEU A 120 3.02 -5.00 -3.30
N ALA A 121 4.11 -4.59 -3.96
CA ALA A 121 4.09 -3.42 -4.83
C ALA A 121 3.07 -3.55 -5.98
N LEU A 122 2.94 -4.74 -6.56
CA LEU A 122 1.93 -5.02 -7.59
C LEU A 122 0.49 -4.94 -7.05
N ALA A 123 0.25 -5.45 -5.84
CA ALA A 123 -1.05 -5.33 -5.18
C ALA A 123 -1.42 -3.87 -4.91
N ASP A 124 -0.49 -3.06 -4.38
CA ASP A 124 -0.67 -1.63 -4.14
C ASP A 124 -0.95 -0.84 -5.43
N MET A 125 -0.44 -1.30 -6.57
CA MET A 125 -0.76 -0.74 -7.88
C MET A 125 -2.10 -1.25 -8.47
N GLY A 126 -2.88 -2.04 -7.72
CA GLY A 126 -4.14 -2.62 -8.18
C GLY A 126 -3.97 -3.80 -9.15
N ARG A 127 -2.79 -4.40 -9.20
CA ARG A 127 -2.45 -5.56 -10.05
C ARG A 127 -2.44 -6.84 -9.21
N ALA A 128 -3.54 -7.09 -8.52
CA ALA A 128 -3.67 -8.18 -7.53
C ALA A 128 -3.33 -9.56 -8.11
N GLU A 129 -3.76 -9.89 -9.34
CA GLU A 129 -3.44 -11.19 -9.97
C GLU A 129 -1.94 -11.41 -10.16
N ASP A 130 -1.19 -10.38 -10.54
CA ASP A 130 0.26 -10.46 -10.70
C ASP A 130 0.93 -10.50 -9.32
N GLY A 131 0.43 -9.72 -8.35
CA GLY A 131 0.87 -9.76 -6.96
C GLY A 131 0.74 -11.15 -6.35
N LEU A 132 -0.41 -11.80 -6.52
CA LEU A 132 -0.63 -13.18 -6.04
C LEU A 132 0.37 -14.19 -6.63
N LYS A 133 0.75 -14.04 -7.90
CA LYS A 133 1.75 -14.92 -8.53
C LYS A 133 3.11 -14.78 -7.88
N GLU A 134 3.55 -13.53 -7.66
CA GLU A 134 4.85 -13.25 -7.05
C GLU A 134 4.89 -13.67 -5.56
N LEU A 135 3.83 -13.38 -4.80
CA LEU A 135 3.70 -13.85 -3.41
C LEU A 135 3.69 -15.38 -3.29
N ALA A 136 3.04 -16.07 -4.23
CA ALA A 136 3.07 -17.53 -4.27
C ALA A 136 4.47 -18.08 -4.58
N VAL A 137 5.26 -17.37 -5.41
CA VAL A 137 6.68 -17.70 -5.63
C VAL A 137 7.48 -17.50 -4.35
N ALA A 138 7.31 -16.37 -3.66
CA ALA A 138 7.98 -16.09 -2.39
C ALA A 138 7.72 -17.18 -1.35
N VAL A 139 6.46 -17.59 -1.15
CA VAL A 139 6.08 -18.69 -0.24
C VAL A 139 6.69 -20.04 -0.66
N ARG A 140 6.82 -20.29 -1.96
CA ARG A 140 7.46 -21.51 -2.45
C ARG A 140 8.96 -21.54 -2.18
N LEU A 141 9.64 -20.41 -2.34
CA LEU A 141 11.08 -20.25 -2.12
C LEU A 141 11.43 -20.23 -0.63
N ALA A 142 10.60 -19.61 0.19
CA ALA A 142 10.75 -19.51 1.64
C ALA A 142 9.53 -20.09 2.38
N PRO A 143 9.35 -21.43 2.40
CA PRO A 143 8.15 -22.06 2.95
C PRO A 143 7.97 -21.91 4.47
N GLU A 144 9.03 -21.60 5.19
CA GLU A 144 9.02 -21.36 6.64
C GLU A 144 8.98 -19.87 6.99
N ASP A 145 8.71 -18.99 6.03
CA ASP A 145 8.50 -17.56 6.27
C ASP A 145 7.02 -17.28 6.60
N PRO A 146 6.68 -16.90 7.84
CA PRO A 146 5.31 -16.58 8.21
C PRO A 146 4.81 -15.28 7.57
N VAL A 147 5.71 -14.31 7.31
CA VAL A 147 5.35 -13.02 6.69
C VAL A 147 4.89 -13.25 5.25
N ALA A 148 5.67 -13.95 4.44
CA ALA A 148 5.29 -14.23 3.05
C ALA A 148 3.94 -14.98 2.96
N ARG A 149 3.68 -15.90 3.90
CA ARG A 149 2.38 -16.62 3.97
C ARG A 149 1.24 -15.72 4.39
N HIS A 150 1.47 -14.82 5.35
CA HIS A 150 0.46 -13.88 5.82
C HIS A 150 0.10 -12.87 4.73
N GLU A 151 1.08 -12.30 4.05
CA GLU A 151 0.85 -11.34 2.96
C GLU A 151 0.12 -11.99 1.77
N LEU A 152 0.49 -13.23 1.40
CA LEU A 152 -0.27 -13.97 0.39
C LEU A 152 -1.72 -14.20 0.82
N ALA A 153 -1.94 -14.53 2.08
CA ALA A 153 -3.29 -14.74 2.60
C ALA A 153 -4.10 -13.44 2.66
N SER A 154 -3.48 -12.33 3.04
CA SER A 154 -4.10 -11.00 3.07
C SER A 154 -4.60 -10.61 1.68
N LEU A 155 -3.76 -10.74 0.65
CA LEU A 155 -4.18 -10.44 -0.72
C LEU A 155 -5.27 -11.41 -1.24
N LEU A 156 -5.22 -12.69 -0.85
CA LEU A 156 -6.31 -13.64 -1.15
C LEU A 156 -7.62 -13.27 -0.46
N MET A 157 -7.56 -12.71 0.76
CA MET A 157 -8.74 -12.19 1.47
C MET A 157 -9.36 -11.00 0.75
N ASP A 158 -8.55 -10.08 0.27
CA ASP A 158 -8.99 -8.92 -0.51
C ASP A 158 -9.69 -9.34 -1.81
N GLU A 159 -9.22 -10.42 -2.43
CA GLU A 159 -9.84 -11.03 -3.62
C GLU A 159 -11.01 -11.96 -3.27
N GLY A 160 -11.37 -12.13 -1.99
CA GLY A 160 -12.48 -12.95 -1.50
C GLY A 160 -12.21 -14.46 -1.47
N ASP A 161 -10.99 -14.91 -1.77
CA ASP A 161 -10.62 -16.33 -1.64
C ASP A 161 -10.22 -16.71 -0.21
N TYR A 162 -11.17 -16.54 0.70
CA TYR A 162 -11.00 -16.92 2.11
C TYR A 162 -10.63 -18.41 2.31
N ARG A 163 -11.00 -19.27 1.34
CA ARG A 163 -10.69 -20.71 1.48
C ARG A 163 -9.21 -20.97 1.35
N THR A 164 -8.56 -20.40 0.35
CA THR A 164 -7.13 -20.53 0.13
C THR A 164 -6.34 -19.77 1.21
N ALA A 165 -6.82 -18.59 1.59
CA ALA A 165 -6.24 -17.78 2.67
C ALA A 165 -6.15 -18.55 3.99
N ILE A 166 -7.19 -19.29 4.40
CA ILE A 166 -7.18 -20.14 5.61
C ILE A 166 -6.01 -21.14 5.59
N GLY A 167 -5.69 -21.70 4.41
CA GLY A 167 -4.58 -22.63 4.28
C GLY A 167 -3.23 -21.98 4.63
N HIS A 168 -2.97 -20.80 4.07
CA HIS A 168 -1.73 -20.05 4.32
C HIS A 168 -1.67 -19.50 5.75
N LEU A 169 -2.77 -18.94 6.27
CA LEU A 169 -2.84 -18.43 7.65
C LEU A 169 -2.64 -19.52 8.70
N ARG A 170 -3.14 -20.73 8.47
CA ARG A 170 -2.89 -21.86 9.40
C ARG A 170 -1.41 -22.23 9.48
N GLU A 171 -0.72 -22.25 8.35
CA GLU A 171 0.72 -22.49 8.35
C GLU A 171 1.49 -21.30 8.95
N ALA A 172 1.09 -20.06 8.66
CA ALA A 172 1.66 -18.87 9.32
C ALA A 172 1.48 -18.93 10.84
N ALA A 173 0.28 -19.30 11.34
CA ALA A 173 0.01 -19.48 12.77
C ALA A 173 0.77 -20.64 13.42
N ARG A 174 1.18 -21.63 12.64
CA ARG A 174 2.07 -22.71 13.13
C ARG A 174 3.51 -22.20 13.33
N LEU A 175 3.95 -21.33 12.41
CA LEU A 175 5.30 -20.74 12.42
C LEU A 175 5.41 -19.63 13.47
N GLU A 176 4.36 -18.81 13.61
CA GLU A 176 4.29 -17.68 14.53
C GLU A 176 3.01 -17.74 15.40
N PRO A 177 2.99 -18.61 16.45
CA PRO A 177 1.78 -18.86 17.22
C PRO A 177 1.27 -17.69 18.04
N GLU A 178 2.11 -16.69 18.31
CA GLU A 178 1.80 -15.50 19.12
C GLU A 178 1.52 -14.26 18.26
N SER A 179 1.32 -14.41 16.94
CA SER A 179 0.93 -13.28 16.08
C SER A 179 -0.55 -12.98 16.26
N PHE A 180 -0.84 -11.76 16.71
CA PHE A 180 -2.20 -11.26 16.85
C PHE A 180 -2.89 -11.15 15.49
N GLU A 181 -2.21 -10.59 14.52
CA GLU A 181 -2.70 -10.32 13.17
C GLU A 181 -3.11 -11.62 12.45
N ILE A 182 -2.26 -12.63 12.48
CA ILE A 182 -2.54 -13.93 11.87
C ILE A 182 -3.79 -14.59 12.48
N HIS A 183 -3.94 -14.54 13.82
CA HIS A 183 -5.11 -15.11 14.46
C HIS A 183 -6.39 -14.30 14.23
N LEU A 184 -6.29 -12.99 14.11
CA LEU A 184 -7.39 -12.10 13.75
C LEU A 184 -7.91 -12.44 12.36
N ASP A 185 -7.02 -12.52 11.37
CA ASP A 185 -7.35 -12.81 9.97
C ASP A 185 -7.89 -14.24 9.79
N LEU A 186 -7.35 -15.21 10.53
CA LEU A 186 -7.95 -16.56 10.60
C LEU A 186 -9.39 -16.52 11.10
N GLY A 187 -9.65 -15.73 12.15
CA GLY A 187 -11.00 -15.54 12.69
C GLY A 187 -11.94 -14.99 11.64
N LEU A 188 -11.52 -13.93 10.94
CA LEU A 188 -12.28 -13.30 9.86
C LEU A 188 -12.56 -14.29 8.71
N CYS A 189 -11.53 -14.98 8.22
CA CYS A 189 -11.69 -15.96 7.14
C CYS A 189 -12.66 -17.09 7.50
N TYR A 190 -12.57 -17.61 8.71
CA TYR A 190 -13.50 -18.65 9.19
C TYR A 190 -14.93 -18.12 9.33
N ALA A 191 -15.12 -16.90 9.85
CA ALA A 191 -16.42 -16.26 9.98
C ALA A 191 -17.07 -16.04 8.60
N GLN A 192 -16.32 -15.54 7.61
CA GLN A 192 -16.78 -15.36 6.24
C GLN A 192 -17.20 -16.69 5.56
N LYS A 193 -16.62 -17.80 5.98
CA LYS A 193 -16.98 -19.14 5.50
C LYS A 193 -18.08 -19.83 6.33
N GLY A 194 -18.59 -19.17 7.40
CA GLY A 194 -19.58 -19.76 8.29
C GLY A 194 -19.02 -20.82 9.25
N PHE A 195 -17.72 -20.94 9.38
CA PHE A 195 -17.05 -21.85 10.32
C PHE A 195 -16.93 -21.19 11.69
N TYR A 196 -18.09 -20.90 12.32
CA TYR A 196 -18.17 -20.07 13.52
C TYR A 196 -17.38 -20.59 14.71
N ALA A 197 -17.32 -21.91 14.91
CA ALA A 197 -16.57 -22.50 16.02
C ALA A 197 -15.06 -22.37 15.80
N GLU A 198 -14.57 -22.42 14.58
CA GLU A 198 -13.19 -22.18 14.22
C GLU A 198 -12.84 -20.70 14.36
N ALA A 199 -13.74 -19.80 13.94
CA ALA A 199 -13.60 -18.35 14.07
C ALA A 199 -13.52 -17.96 15.55
N GLU A 200 -14.39 -18.49 16.43
CA GLU A 200 -14.36 -18.25 17.89
C GLU A 200 -13.01 -18.66 18.47
N ARG A 201 -12.45 -19.79 18.06
CA ARG A 201 -11.14 -20.24 18.53
C ARG A 201 -10.00 -19.34 18.06
N ALA A 202 -10.04 -18.90 16.81
CA ALA A 202 -9.02 -18.03 16.25
C ALA A 202 -9.06 -16.63 16.89
N TYR A 203 -10.21 -16.00 16.94
CA TYR A 203 -10.39 -14.73 17.66
C TYR A 203 -10.08 -14.84 19.16
N GLY A 204 -10.41 -16.00 19.79
CA GLY A 204 -10.06 -16.27 21.17
C GLY A 204 -8.55 -16.24 21.42
N LYS A 205 -7.74 -16.74 20.49
CA LYS A 205 -6.28 -16.65 20.53
C LYS A 205 -5.79 -15.20 20.33
N ALA A 206 -6.32 -14.48 19.33
CA ALA A 206 -5.99 -13.08 19.12
C ALA A 206 -6.31 -12.26 20.39
N ARG A 207 -7.48 -12.45 21.00
CA ARG A 207 -7.87 -11.80 22.26
C ARG A 207 -6.97 -12.18 23.44
N ALA A 208 -6.46 -13.40 23.48
CA ALA A 208 -5.53 -13.79 24.55
C ALA A 208 -4.19 -13.02 24.44
N ILE A 209 -3.78 -12.65 23.22
CA ILE A 209 -2.57 -11.85 22.98
C ILE A 209 -2.82 -10.37 23.28
N ARG A 210 -3.97 -9.82 22.83
CA ARG A 210 -4.38 -8.42 23.06
C ARG A 210 -5.81 -8.35 23.64
N PRO A 211 -5.98 -8.53 24.96
CA PRO A 211 -7.31 -8.68 25.56
C PRO A 211 -8.21 -7.45 25.42
N ASP A 212 -7.63 -6.27 25.41
CA ASP A 212 -8.33 -4.99 25.39
C ASP A 212 -8.35 -4.35 23.99
N ASP A 213 -7.97 -5.09 22.94
CA ASP A 213 -8.06 -4.58 21.58
C ASP A 213 -9.52 -4.47 21.13
N ALA A 214 -9.92 -3.28 20.65
CA ALA A 214 -11.28 -2.99 20.24
C ALA A 214 -11.73 -3.82 19.03
N VAL A 215 -10.82 -4.12 18.10
CA VAL A 215 -11.15 -4.81 16.84
C VAL A 215 -11.50 -6.27 17.13
N VAL A 216 -10.63 -7.01 17.82
CA VAL A 216 -10.89 -8.43 18.10
C VAL A 216 -12.13 -8.63 18.98
N ASN A 217 -12.38 -7.73 19.92
CA ASN A 217 -13.57 -7.80 20.77
C ASN A 217 -14.84 -7.46 19.97
N TYR A 218 -14.77 -6.50 19.03
CA TYR A 218 -15.87 -6.21 18.13
C TYR A 218 -16.16 -7.38 17.19
N ASP A 219 -15.12 -7.97 16.58
CA ASP A 219 -15.24 -9.11 15.67
C ASP A 219 -15.82 -10.35 16.36
N LEU A 220 -15.45 -10.60 17.62
CA LEU A 220 -16.07 -11.64 18.44
C LEU A 220 -17.55 -11.38 18.69
N ALA A 221 -17.93 -10.13 18.98
CA ALA A 221 -19.33 -9.76 19.16
C ALA A 221 -20.11 -9.93 17.85
N SER A 222 -19.56 -9.49 16.73
CA SER A 222 -20.11 -9.66 15.39
C SER A 222 -20.27 -11.14 15.05
N LEU A 223 -19.26 -11.96 15.32
CA LEU A 223 -19.30 -13.40 15.15
C LEU A 223 -20.48 -14.05 15.90
N TYR A 224 -20.63 -13.72 17.18
CA TYR A 224 -21.73 -14.28 17.99
C TYR A 224 -23.11 -13.82 17.52
N ALA A 225 -23.24 -12.58 17.08
CA ALA A 225 -24.47 -12.07 16.49
C ALA A 225 -24.83 -12.85 15.20
N GLN A 226 -23.85 -13.05 14.31
CA GLN A 226 -24.01 -13.85 13.08
C GLN A 226 -24.33 -15.33 13.35
N TRP A 227 -23.76 -15.87 14.42
CA TRP A 227 -23.98 -17.27 14.83
C TRP A 227 -25.34 -17.50 15.52
N GLY A 228 -26.13 -16.44 15.71
CA GLY A 228 -27.40 -16.52 16.42
C GLY A 228 -27.26 -16.68 17.95
N ARG A 229 -26.15 -16.23 18.51
CA ARG A 229 -25.82 -16.24 19.94
C ARG A 229 -25.72 -14.80 20.52
N PRO A 230 -26.80 -13.98 20.43
CA PRO A 230 -26.72 -12.55 20.76
C PRO A 230 -26.35 -12.28 22.24
N ALA A 231 -26.67 -13.19 23.15
CA ALA A 231 -26.31 -13.06 24.56
C ALA A 231 -24.78 -13.11 24.75
N ASP A 232 -24.10 -13.96 23.99
CA ASP A 232 -22.63 -14.12 24.04
C ASP A 232 -21.91 -12.93 23.42
N ALA A 233 -22.57 -12.15 22.54
CA ALA A 233 -22.01 -10.96 21.92
C ALA A 233 -21.84 -9.78 22.90
N LEU A 234 -22.62 -9.73 23.99
CA LEU A 234 -22.67 -8.56 24.89
C LEU A 234 -21.36 -8.32 25.66
N GLU A 235 -20.68 -9.36 26.12
CA GLU A 235 -19.42 -9.22 26.86
C GLU A 235 -18.29 -8.71 25.97
N PRO A 236 -18.00 -9.33 24.80
CA PRO A 236 -17.01 -8.79 23.89
C PRO A 236 -17.36 -7.37 23.43
N LEU A 237 -18.62 -7.07 23.11
CA LEU A 237 -19.03 -5.74 22.70
C LEU A 237 -18.79 -4.69 23.81
N ARG A 238 -19.05 -5.05 25.08
CA ARG A 238 -18.73 -4.18 26.22
C ARG A 238 -17.24 -3.86 26.28
N LYS A 239 -16.38 -4.86 26.11
CA LYS A 239 -14.92 -4.65 26.09
C LYS A 239 -14.47 -3.77 24.92
N ALA A 240 -15.03 -3.99 23.75
CA ALA A 240 -14.75 -3.14 22.59
C ALA A 240 -15.12 -1.66 22.88
N LEU A 241 -16.30 -1.41 23.47
CA LEU A 241 -16.77 -0.08 23.86
C LEU A 241 -15.95 0.53 24.99
N GLU A 242 -15.44 -0.26 25.92
CA GLU A 242 -14.52 0.20 26.98
C GLU A 242 -13.16 0.62 26.40
N SER A 243 -12.68 -0.08 25.36
CA SER A 243 -11.42 0.21 24.71
C SER A 243 -11.48 1.46 23.81
N ASP A 244 -12.46 1.53 22.90
CA ASP A 244 -12.63 2.68 21.99
C ASP A 244 -14.12 2.90 21.68
N ARG A 245 -14.80 3.61 22.56
CA ARG A 245 -16.25 3.85 22.47
C ARG A 245 -16.67 4.57 21.18
N GLU A 246 -15.94 5.59 20.79
CA GLU A 246 -16.32 6.43 19.65
C GLU A 246 -16.22 5.65 18.34
N LYS A 247 -15.12 4.95 18.16
CA LYS A 247 -14.85 4.10 16.99
C LYS A 247 -15.86 2.94 16.91
N VAL A 248 -16.09 2.25 18.02
CA VAL A 248 -17.03 1.11 18.06
C VAL A 248 -18.48 1.55 17.82
N ARG A 249 -18.91 2.70 18.34
CA ARG A 249 -20.23 3.27 18.00
C ARG A 249 -20.38 3.58 16.52
N THR A 250 -19.32 4.09 15.90
CA THR A 250 -19.31 4.34 14.46
C THR A 250 -19.52 3.04 13.69
N TRP A 251 -18.80 1.97 14.04
CA TRP A 251 -18.97 0.65 13.43
C TRP A 251 -20.39 0.12 13.63
N LEU A 252 -20.88 0.12 14.88
CA LEU A 252 -22.24 -0.34 15.22
C LEU A 252 -23.33 0.40 14.44
N SER A 253 -23.14 1.69 14.14
CA SER A 253 -24.17 2.49 13.45
C SER A 253 -24.47 2.00 12.03
N SER A 254 -23.50 1.37 11.36
CA SER A 254 -23.57 0.92 9.97
C SER A 254 -23.57 -0.60 9.80
N ASP A 255 -23.27 -1.37 10.85
CA ASP A 255 -23.16 -2.82 10.75
C ASP A 255 -24.53 -3.51 10.93
N PRO A 256 -25.10 -4.12 9.88
CA PRO A 256 -26.40 -4.78 9.94
C PRO A 256 -26.40 -6.08 10.75
N VAL A 257 -25.24 -6.63 11.07
CA VAL A 257 -25.10 -7.86 11.88
C VAL A 257 -25.78 -7.72 13.24
N PHE A 258 -25.80 -6.50 13.79
CA PHE A 258 -26.39 -6.20 15.09
C PHE A 258 -27.86 -5.79 15.01
N ASP A 259 -28.48 -5.75 13.83
CA ASP A 259 -29.89 -5.31 13.70
C ASP A 259 -30.85 -6.15 14.53
N ALA A 260 -30.62 -7.46 14.62
CA ALA A 260 -31.42 -8.35 15.44
C ALA A 260 -31.27 -8.11 16.97
N MET A 261 -30.23 -7.41 17.39
CA MET A 261 -29.98 -7.07 18.81
C MET A 261 -30.51 -5.70 19.17
N ARG A 262 -30.73 -4.81 18.20
CA ARG A 262 -31.27 -3.45 18.42
C ARG A 262 -32.68 -3.54 18.97
N GLY A 263 -32.99 -2.65 19.95
CA GLY A 263 -34.26 -2.65 20.65
C GLY A 263 -34.34 -3.66 21.82
N SER A 264 -33.29 -4.43 22.07
CA SER A 264 -33.18 -5.20 23.31
C SER A 264 -32.59 -4.31 24.43
N ASP A 265 -33.16 -4.37 25.62
CA ASP A 265 -32.73 -3.54 26.75
C ASP A 265 -31.23 -3.69 27.04
N ALA A 266 -30.71 -4.91 26.99
CA ALA A 266 -29.31 -5.18 27.27
C ALA A 266 -28.34 -4.56 26.26
N PHE A 267 -28.67 -4.63 24.98
CA PHE A 267 -27.85 -4.04 23.92
C PHE A 267 -27.94 -2.51 23.94
N ASP A 268 -29.16 -1.96 24.04
CA ASP A 268 -29.39 -0.52 24.00
C ASP A 268 -28.76 0.19 25.20
N GLN A 269 -28.85 -0.40 26.40
CA GLN A 269 -28.17 0.11 27.60
C GLN A 269 -26.64 0.08 27.42
N LEU A 270 -26.09 -0.98 26.86
CA LEU A 270 -24.64 -1.11 26.61
C LEU A 270 -24.13 -0.05 25.66
N VAL A 271 -24.85 0.22 24.58
CA VAL A 271 -24.46 1.20 23.56
C VAL A 271 -24.69 2.64 24.02
N ALA A 272 -25.74 2.87 24.84
CA ALA A 272 -26.07 4.20 25.36
C ALA A 272 -25.12 4.66 26.48
N GLY A 273 -24.77 3.77 27.43
CA GLY A 273 -23.88 4.02 28.56
C GLY A 273 -22.46 4.22 28.19
#